data_8e1a363e3418a3a8ddc46f9cbff6b056
#
_entry.id   8e1a363e3418a3a8ddc46f9cbff6b056
#
_cell.length_a   1.000
_cell.length_b   1.000
_cell.length_c   1.000
_cell.angle_alpha   90.00
_cell.angle_beta   90.00
_cell.angle_gamma   90.00
#
_symmetry.space_group_name_H-M   'P 1'
#
loop_
_entity.id
_entity.type
_entity.pdbx_description
1 polymer ?
#
loop_
_entity_poly.entity_id
_entity_poly.type
_entity_poly.pdbx_seq_one_letter_code
_entity_poly.pdbx_strand_id
1 'polypeptide(L)'
;MKNILAAGAVAAASVVNNADAQTKVLDPAKDPAIETRTKAFLQVLNSGGGKPMEQMAATDARKVLEGAQSSVKVDLSGVDITERTITEDGLQVKLFIVRPSGVTGILPAFMFFHGGGWVLGDFPTHQRFVRDLVVYSGVAAVFVEYSRSPEVKYPVALNEAYAATKWVAAHGAEVNLDGKRLAVVGNSAGGNLTAATALMAKDKKGPELKFQLLFWPVADANFETGSYNQYATSRFLTKNMMIWFWDNYVPKSQRKEIYAAPLQASLEELKGLPPTLVQTAENDVLRDEGEAYARKMDEAGVPVTLVRIQGMIHDYGLLNPLADVPAVQSALRYAANELKNALK
;
A
#
# COMPACT_ATOMS: atom_id res chain seq x y z
N MET A 1 15.71 75.23 -3.85
CA MET A 1 16.45 75.30 -5.12
C MET A 1 16.80 73.89 -5.62
N LYS A 2 16.43 73.68 -6.87
CA LYS A 2 16.88 72.64 -7.81
C LYS A 2 16.45 71.23 -7.60
N ASN A 3 15.45 70.87 -8.39
CA ASN A 3 15.12 69.67 -9.12
C ASN A 3 16.29 68.80 -9.51
N ILE A 4 16.11 67.43 -9.42
CA ILE A 4 16.64 66.51 -10.44
C ILE A 4 15.66 65.36 -10.62
N LEU A 5 15.33 65.15 -11.87
CA LEU A 5 14.38 64.17 -12.44
C LEU A 5 14.72 62.73 -12.18
N ALA A 6 13.69 61.95 -11.97
CA ALA A 6 13.71 60.52 -12.00
C ALA A 6 13.71 59.98 -13.46
N ALA A 7 14.64 59.12 -13.79
CA ALA A 7 14.62 58.33 -15.03
C ALA A 7 14.01 56.96 -14.72
N GLY A 8 12.86 56.71 -15.32
CA GLY A 8 12.21 55.41 -15.25
C GLY A 8 12.93 54.36 -16.10
N ALA A 9 13.34 53.27 -15.49
CA ALA A 9 13.74 52.05 -16.19
C ALA A 9 12.53 51.13 -16.32
N VAL A 10 12.01 51.01 -17.54
CA VAL A 10 11.03 49.98 -17.91
C VAL A 10 11.77 48.67 -17.99
N ALA A 11 11.59 47.79 -17.02
CA ALA A 11 12.02 46.43 -17.09
C ALA A 11 11.08 45.66 -18.02
N ALA A 12 11.56 45.29 -19.19
CA ALA A 12 10.87 44.32 -20.06
C ALA A 12 10.82 42.97 -19.39
N ALA A 13 9.63 42.56 -18.95
CA ALA A 13 9.38 41.21 -18.51
C ALA A 13 9.50 40.29 -19.74
N SER A 14 10.57 39.53 -19.81
CA SER A 14 10.68 38.41 -20.73
C SER A 14 9.65 37.36 -20.32
N VAL A 15 8.61 37.22 -21.14
CA VAL A 15 7.68 36.10 -21.07
C VAL A 15 8.50 34.84 -21.42
N VAL A 16 8.89 34.10 -20.39
CA VAL A 16 9.40 32.73 -20.59
C VAL A 16 8.20 31.89 -21.00
N ASN A 17 8.12 31.61 -22.30
CA ASN A 17 7.24 30.59 -22.81
C ASN A 17 7.64 29.25 -22.15
N ASN A 18 6.88 28.81 -21.17
CA ASN A 18 6.88 27.44 -20.72
C ASN A 18 6.21 26.59 -21.82
N ALA A 19 6.94 26.37 -22.90
CA ALA A 19 6.63 25.30 -23.84
C ALA A 19 6.93 23.98 -23.13
N ASP A 20 5.89 23.21 -22.91
CA ASP A 20 5.83 21.77 -22.65
C ASP A 20 7.20 21.08 -22.44
N ALA A 21 7.70 21.13 -21.22
CA ALA A 21 8.62 20.11 -20.74
C ALA A 21 7.79 18.83 -20.49
N GLN A 22 7.39 18.13 -21.56
CA GLN A 22 7.10 16.70 -21.46
C GLN A 22 8.33 16.08 -20.84
N THR A 23 8.24 15.76 -19.57
CA THR A 23 9.29 15.07 -18.81
C THR A 23 9.51 13.74 -19.55
N LYS A 24 10.60 13.67 -20.33
CA LYS A 24 10.97 12.48 -21.07
C LYS A 24 11.16 11.37 -20.05
N VAL A 25 10.24 10.40 -20.02
CA VAL A 25 10.32 9.26 -19.11
C VAL A 25 11.67 8.58 -19.38
N LEU A 26 12.58 8.65 -18.40
CA LEU A 26 13.90 8.04 -18.53
C LEU A 26 13.75 6.51 -18.61
N ASP A 27 14.49 5.90 -19.51
CA ASP A 27 14.65 4.45 -19.56
C ASP A 27 15.09 3.96 -18.17
N PRO A 28 14.36 3.04 -17.53
CA PRO A 28 14.72 2.53 -16.20
C PRO A 28 16.16 2.03 -16.09
N ALA A 29 16.69 1.46 -17.17
CA ALA A 29 18.08 0.97 -17.20
C ALA A 29 19.12 2.09 -17.04
N LYS A 30 18.77 3.32 -17.42
CA LYS A 30 19.64 4.50 -17.41
C LYS A 30 19.31 5.48 -16.28
N ASP A 31 18.23 5.25 -15.55
CA ASP A 31 17.78 6.15 -14.50
C ASP A 31 18.68 6.01 -13.25
N PRO A 32 19.45 7.04 -12.86
CA PRO A 32 20.31 6.98 -11.67
C PRO A 32 19.51 6.86 -10.37
N ALA A 33 18.23 7.25 -10.37
CA ALA A 33 17.36 7.20 -9.21
C ALA A 33 16.82 5.78 -8.92
N ILE A 34 17.17 4.76 -9.70
CA ILE A 34 16.76 3.38 -9.44
C ILE A 34 17.95 2.56 -8.93
N GLU A 35 17.72 1.77 -7.87
CA GLU A 35 18.71 0.86 -7.30
C GLU A 35 19.12 -0.22 -8.32
N THR A 36 20.36 -0.69 -8.28
CA THR A 36 20.99 -1.52 -9.31
C THR A 36 20.27 -2.85 -9.57
N ARG A 37 19.87 -3.58 -8.52
CA ARG A 37 19.14 -4.86 -8.67
C ARG A 37 17.72 -4.63 -9.14
N THR A 38 17.11 -3.53 -8.71
CA THR A 38 15.79 -3.07 -9.18
C THR A 38 15.83 -2.72 -10.66
N LYS A 39 16.92 -2.10 -11.16
CA LYS A 39 17.13 -1.90 -12.60
C LYS A 39 17.17 -3.23 -13.35
N ALA A 40 17.95 -4.18 -12.86
CA ALA A 40 18.06 -5.50 -13.50
C ALA A 40 16.70 -6.22 -13.56
N PHE A 41 15.92 -6.16 -12.49
CA PHE A 41 14.56 -6.68 -12.46
C PHE A 41 13.67 -6.00 -13.52
N LEU A 42 13.68 -4.67 -13.59
CA LEU A 42 12.89 -3.92 -14.57
C LEU A 42 13.32 -4.18 -16.02
N GLN A 43 14.62 -4.41 -16.26
CA GLN A 43 15.11 -4.79 -17.58
C GLN A 43 14.53 -6.13 -18.04
N VAL A 44 14.55 -7.14 -17.16
CA VAL A 44 13.94 -8.46 -17.45
C VAL A 44 12.44 -8.32 -17.67
N LEU A 45 11.74 -7.62 -16.79
CA LEU A 45 10.31 -7.40 -16.91
C LEU A 45 9.92 -6.70 -18.21
N ASN A 46 10.63 -5.62 -18.57
CA ASN A 46 10.30 -4.80 -19.75
C ASN A 46 10.79 -5.41 -21.07
N SER A 47 11.70 -6.40 -21.04
CA SER A 47 12.14 -7.15 -22.24
C SER A 47 11.18 -8.27 -22.62
N GLY A 48 10.30 -8.67 -21.72
CA GLY A 48 9.28 -9.68 -21.96
C GLY A 48 8.24 -9.18 -22.96
N GLY A 49 8.17 -9.80 -24.16
CA GLY A 49 7.12 -9.55 -25.13
C GLY A 49 5.81 -10.20 -24.69
N GLY A 50 4.98 -9.49 -23.99
CA GLY A 50 3.68 -10.00 -23.53
C GLY A 50 2.57 -8.99 -23.73
N LYS A 51 1.32 -9.45 -23.66
CA LYS A 51 0.16 -8.57 -23.61
C LYS A 51 0.23 -7.76 -22.30
N PRO A 52 0.03 -6.43 -22.33
CA PRO A 52 -0.06 -5.61 -21.12
C PRO A 52 -1.11 -6.17 -20.13
N MET A 53 -0.80 -6.11 -18.84
CA MET A 53 -1.66 -6.70 -17.79
C MET A 53 -3.10 -6.14 -17.83
N GLU A 54 -3.25 -4.85 -18.07
CA GLU A 54 -4.54 -4.17 -18.19
C GLU A 54 -5.37 -4.57 -19.41
N GLN A 55 -4.81 -5.39 -20.29
CA GLN A 55 -5.51 -5.97 -21.44
C GLN A 55 -5.79 -7.46 -21.27
N MET A 56 -5.39 -8.06 -20.14
CA MET A 56 -5.61 -9.48 -19.84
C MET A 56 -6.96 -9.68 -19.14
N ALA A 57 -7.47 -10.91 -19.18
CA ALA A 57 -8.49 -11.34 -18.22
C ALA A 57 -7.89 -11.34 -16.81
N ALA A 58 -8.71 -11.05 -15.79
CA ALA A 58 -8.23 -11.00 -14.39
C ALA A 58 -7.55 -12.31 -13.95
N THR A 59 -8.07 -13.46 -14.38
CA THR A 59 -7.50 -14.79 -14.10
C THR A 59 -6.11 -14.99 -14.67
N ASP A 60 -5.81 -14.41 -15.85
CA ASP A 60 -4.48 -14.48 -16.46
C ASP A 60 -3.53 -13.45 -15.85
N ALA A 61 -4.03 -12.26 -15.54
CA ALA A 61 -3.26 -11.24 -14.82
C ALA A 61 -2.78 -11.75 -13.43
N ARG A 62 -3.60 -12.54 -12.72
CA ARG A 62 -3.22 -13.19 -11.44
C ARG A 62 -2.00 -14.09 -11.60
N LYS A 63 -1.97 -14.89 -12.67
CA LYS A 63 -0.82 -15.78 -12.98
C LYS A 63 0.48 -15.02 -13.23
N VAL A 64 0.42 -13.78 -13.72
CA VAL A 64 1.62 -12.95 -13.89
C VAL A 64 2.27 -12.64 -12.54
N LEU A 65 1.49 -12.26 -11.52
CA LEU A 65 2.01 -12.02 -10.18
C LEU A 65 2.52 -13.32 -9.55
N GLU A 66 1.75 -14.42 -9.64
CA GLU A 66 2.15 -15.75 -9.17
C GLU A 66 3.49 -16.18 -9.78
N GLY A 67 3.65 -15.98 -11.11
CA GLY A 67 4.88 -16.28 -11.83
C GLY A 67 6.07 -15.43 -11.37
N ALA A 68 5.86 -14.12 -11.15
CA ALA A 68 6.90 -13.24 -10.61
C ALA A 68 7.36 -13.69 -9.22
N GLN A 69 6.42 -14.04 -8.34
CA GLN A 69 6.71 -14.47 -6.97
C GLN A 69 7.40 -15.83 -6.92
N SER A 70 7.04 -16.77 -7.80
CA SER A 70 7.63 -18.12 -7.87
C SER A 70 8.95 -18.19 -8.64
N SER A 71 9.37 -17.09 -9.27
CA SER A 71 10.59 -17.04 -10.11
C SER A 71 11.89 -17.21 -9.31
N VAL A 72 11.85 -16.99 -7.99
CA VAL A 72 12.98 -17.15 -7.06
C VAL A 72 12.55 -17.91 -5.82
N LYS A 73 13.50 -18.65 -5.22
CA LYS A 73 13.29 -19.28 -3.93
C LYS A 73 13.47 -18.24 -2.81
N VAL A 74 12.57 -18.27 -1.84
CA VAL A 74 12.61 -17.41 -0.66
C VAL A 74 12.49 -18.25 0.62
N ASP A 75 12.96 -17.70 1.73
CA ASP A 75 12.81 -18.31 3.04
C ASP A 75 11.39 -18.06 3.58
N LEU A 76 10.66 -19.13 3.84
CA LEU A 76 9.32 -19.11 4.43
C LEU A 76 9.31 -19.71 5.85
N SER A 77 10.47 -20.04 6.42
CA SER A 77 10.60 -20.62 7.75
C SER A 77 10.41 -19.56 8.87
N GLY A 78 10.31 -20.05 10.10
CA GLY A 78 10.19 -19.20 11.28
C GLY A 78 8.78 -18.76 11.63
N VAL A 79 7.78 -19.31 10.93
CA VAL A 79 6.36 -19.06 11.22
C VAL A 79 5.55 -20.34 11.19
N ASP A 80 4.51 -20.39 12.01
CA ASP A 80 3.46 -21.40 12.00
C ASP A 80 2.20 -20.76 11.40
N ILE A 81 1.54 -21.48 10.47
CA ILE A 81 0.39 -20.96 9.73
C ILE A 81 -0.81 -21.85 9.99
N THR A 82 -1.94 -21.25 10.35
CA THR A 82 -3.23 -21.94 10.46
C THR A 82 -4.30 -21.21 9.65
N GLU A 83 -5.20 -21.97 9.05
CA GLU A 83 -6.35 -21.42 8.32
C GLU A 83 -7.59 -21.43 9.20
N ARG A 84 -8.42 -20.40 9.08
CA ARG A 84 -9.73 -20.35 9.71
C ARG A 84 -10.71 -19.60 8.81
N THR A 85 -11.91 -20.16 8.64
CA THR A 85 -13.03 -19.41 8.09
C THR A 85 -13.87 -18.87 9.25
N ILE A 86 -14.14 -17.59 9.23
CA ILE A 86 -14.97 -16.93 10.23
C ILE A 86 -16.29 -16.46 9.61
N THR A 87 -17.28 -16.21 10.46
CA THR A 87 -18.53 -15.53 10.05
C THR A 87 -18.74 -14.33 10.96
N GLU A 88 -18.82 -13.14 10.37
CA GLU A 88 -19.07 -11.88 11.07
C GLU A 88 -19.93 -10.98 10.17
N ASP A 89 -20.92 -10.31 10.75
CA ASP A 89 -21.89 -9.46 10.03
C ASP A 89 -22.56 -10.19 8.84
N GLY A 90 -22.73 -11.52 8.92
CA GLY A 90 -23.28 -12.35 7.82
C GLY A 90 -22.29 -12.64 6.68
N LEU A 91 -21.05 -12.17 6.78
CA LEU A 91 -19.99 -12.43 5.80
C LEU A 91 -19.13 -13.61 6.24
N GLN A 92 -18.82 -14.52 5.30
CA GLN A 92 -17.83 -15.56 5.50
C GLN A 92 -16.49 -15.09 4.95
N VAL A 93 -15.45 -15.09 5.80
CA VAL A 93 -14.11 -14.63 5.42
C VAL A 93 -13.08 -15.68 5.82
N LYS A 94 -12.21 -16.05 4.87
CA LYS A 94 -11.08 -16.94 5.11
C LYS A 94 -9.90 -16.13 5.65
N LEU A 95 -9.30 -16.62 6.72
CA LEU A 95 -8.14 -16.03 7.39
C LEU A 95 -6.96 -17.00 7.39
N PHE A 96 -5.74 -16.47 7.20
CA PHE A 96 -4.51 -17.18 7.51
C PHE A 96 -3.88 -16.50 8.73
N ILE A 97 -3.77 -17.25 9.82
CA ILE A 97 -3.14 -16.78 11.06
C ILE A 97 -1.68 -17.23 11.03
N VAL A 98 -0.78 -16.25 10.98
CA VAL A 98 0.67 -16.46 10.86
C VAL A 98 1.31 -16.03 12.17
N ARG A 99 1.94 -16.95 12.88
CA ARG A 99 2.54 -16.74 14.19
C ARG A 99 4.04 -17.04 14.14
N PRO A 100 4.89 -16.37 14.93
CA PRO A 100 6.28 -16.81 15.08
C PRO A 100 6.34 -18.27 15.56
N SER A 101 7.17 -19.11 14.91
CA SER A 101 7.28 -20.53 15.24
C SER A 101 7.71 -20.77 16.67
N GLY A 102 7.06 -21.75 17.32
CA GLY A 102 7.38 -22.18 18.68
C GLY A 102 6.93 -21.19 19.78
N VAL A 103 6.30 -20.07 19.42
CA VAL A 103 5.76 -19.13 20.42
C VAL A 103 4.37 -19.57 20.85
N THR A 104 4.23 -19.92 22.14
CA THR A 104 2.95 -20.24 22.77
C THR A 104 2.36 -19.01 23.47
N GLY A 105 1.06 -19.05 23.75
CA GLY A 105 0.36 -17.99 24.45
C GLY A 105 -0.26 -16.94 23.52
N ILE A 106 -0.85 -15.92 24.15
CA ILE A 106 -1.61 -14.87 23.47
C ILE A 106 -0.64 -13.80 22.97
N LEU A 107 -0.66 -13.51 21.66
CA LEU A 107 0.18 -12.50 21.00
C LEU A 107 -0.63 -11.28 20.57
N PRO A 108 -0.03 -10.08 20.58
CA PRO A 108 -0.58 -8.97 19.82
C PRO A 108 -0.63 -9.33 18.34
N ALA A 109 -1.52 -8.70 17.58
CA ALA A 109 -1.73 -9.06 16.19
C ALA A 109 -1.88 -7.85 15.28
N PHE A 110 -1.60 -8.05 14.01
CA PHE A 110 -2.01 -7.13 12.96
C PHE A 110 -2.85 -7.85 11.90
N MET A 111 -3.92 -7.19 11.48
CA MET A 111 -4.66 -7.57 10.28
C MET A 111 -3.82 -7.21 9.08
N PHE A 112 -3.71 -8.10 8.11
CA PHE A 112 -2.98 -7.83 6.88
C PHE A 112 -3.92 -7.91 5.67
N PHE A 113 -4.04 -6.81 4.94
CA PHE A 113 -4.79 -6.73 3.70
C PHE A 113 -3.82 -6.66 2.53
N HIS A 114 -3.95 -7.61 1.60
CA HIS A 114 -3.00 -7.75 0.51
C HIS A 114 -3.21 -6.73 -0.60
N GLY A 115 -2.14 -6.42 -1.33
CA GLY A 115 -2.14 -5.61 -2.54
C GLY A 115 -2.57 -6.39 -3.78
N GLY A 116 -2.31 -5.78 -4.95
CA GLY A 116 -2.66 -6.34 -6.25
C GLY A 116 -3.90 -5.68 -6.86
N GLY A 117 -4.14 -4.40 -6.58
CA GLY A 117 -5.21 -3.61 -7.21
C GLY A 117 -6.60 -4.16 -6.97
N TRP A 118 -6.86 -4.83 -5.84
CA TRP A 118 -8.09 -5.54 -5.49
C TRP A 118 -8.46 -6.68 -6.45
N VAL A 119 -7.68 -6.92 -7.50
CA VAL A 119 -7.92 -7.91 -8.57
C VAL A 119 -6.96 -9.08 -8.48
N LEU A 120 -5.72 -8.81 -8.16
CA LEU A 120 -4.63 -9.79 -8.02
C LEU A 120 -4.37 -10.08 -6.54
N GLY A 121 -3.40 -10.97 -6.30
CA GLY A 121 -2.93 -11.25 -4.95
C GLY A 121 -3.76 -12.32 -4.24
N ASP A 122 -3.12 -12.98 -3.30
CA ASP A 122 -3.63 -14.00 -2.41
C ASP A 122 -2.59 -14.29 -1.32
N PHE A 123 -2.87 -15.20 -0.41
CA PHE A 123 -1.90 -15.56 0.64
C PHE A 123 -0.58 -16.10 0.07
N PRO A 124 -0.54 -17.05 -0.89
CA PRO A 124 0.72 -17.55 -1.45
C PRO A 124 1.62 -16.45 -2.03
N THR A 125 1.06 -15.48 -2.73
CA THR A 125 1.84 -14.38 -3.34
C THR A 125 2.41 -13.41 -2.32
N HIS A 126 1.80 -13.29 -1.13
CA HIS A 126 2.22 -12.38 -0.05
C HIS A 126 2.90 -13.09 1.12
N GLN A 127 2.97 -14.42 1.13
CA GLN A 127 3.41 -15.23 2.26
C GLN A 127 4.79 -14.82 2.79
N ARG A 128 5.79 -14.61 1.92
CA ARG A 128 7.13 -14.17 2.32
C ARG A 128 7.08 -12.78 2.99
N PHE A 129 6.35 -11.83 2.42
CA PHE A 129 6.24 -10.48 2.96
C PHE A 129 5.61 -10.48 4.36
N VAL A 130 4.51 -11.19 4.54
CA VAL A 130 3.86 -11.36 5.85
C VAL A 130 4.78 -12.07 6.84
N ARG A 131 5.45 -13.15 6.39
CA ARG A 131 6.43 -13.89 7.19
C ARG A 131 7.54 -12.98 7.70
N ASP A 132 8.10 -12.13 6.84
CA ASP A 132 9.17 -11.22 7.22
C ASP A 132 8.70 -10.23 8.30
N LEU A 133 7.51 -9.66 8.17
CA LEU A 133 6.94 -8.78 9.20
C LEU A 133 6.73 -9.51 10.53
N VAL A 134 6.22 -10.75 10.49
CA VAL A 134 6.00 -11.56 11.70
C VAL A 134 7.33 -11.90 12.38
N VAL A 135 8.31 -12.38 11.61
CA VAL A 135 9.62 -12.78 12.17
C VAL A 135 10.38 -11.58 12.74
N TYR A 136 10.35 -10.43 12.06
CA TYR A 136 11.08 -9.24 12.52
C TYR A 136 10.39 -8.54 13.71
N SER A 137 9.06 -8.56 13.76
CA SER A 137 8.32 -7.90 14.85
C SER A 137 8.10 -8.80 16.07
N GLY A 138 7.96 -10.10 15.87
CA GLY A 138 7.45 -11.03 16.88
C GLY A 138 5.93 -10.92 17.12
N VAL A 139 5.22 -10.16 16.30
CA VAL A 139 3.77 -9.95 16.33
C VAL A 139 3.09 -10.92 15.37
N ALA A 140 1.95 -11.49 15.74
CA ALA A 140 1.19 -12.37 14.86
C ALA A 140 0.48 -11.59 13.75
N ALA A 141 0.36 -12.18 12.55
CA ALA A 141 -0.44 -11.62 11.47
C ALA A 141 -1.74 -12.39 11.28
N VAL A 142 -2.80 -11.68 10.92
CA VAL A 142 -4.04 -12.26 10.40
C VAL A 142 -4.21 -11.76 8.96
N PHE A 143 -3.81 -12.58 8.03
CA PHE A 143 -3.99 -12.29 6.61
C PHE A 143 -5.45 -12.55 6.23
N VAL A 144 -6.08 -11.55 5.63
CA VAL A 144 -7.48 -11.59 5.21
C VAL A 144 -7.54 -11.93 3.73
N GLU A 145 -8.03 -13.12 3.41
CA GLU A 145 -8.28 -13.55 2.02
C GLU A 145 -9.63 -12.98 1.55
N TYR A 146 -9.65 -11.69 1.27
CA TYR A 146 -10.87 -10.99 0.85
C TYR A 146 -11.25 -11.32 -0.61
N SER A 147 -12.53 -11.19 -0.94
CA SER A 147 -13.07 -11.41 -2.27
C SER A 147 -12.55 -10.38 -3.27
N ARG A 148 -12.02 -10.85 -4.41
CA ARG A 148 -11.36 -10.01 -5.41
C ARG A 148 -12.31 -9.52 -6.49
N SER A 149 -11.96 -8.41 -7.09
CA SER A 149 -12.58 -7.90 -8.31
C SER A 149 -12.01 -8.62 -9.55
N PRO A 150 -12.72 -8.68 -10.66
CA PRO A 150 -14.04 -8.11 -10.93
C PRO A 150 -15.22 -8.95 -10.42
N GLU A 151 -14.98 -10.12 -9.83
CA GLU A 151 -16.01 -11.05 -9.35
C GLU A 151 -16.93 -10.37 -8.33
N VAL A 152 -16.34 -9.54 -7.49
CA VAL A 152 -17.08 -8.63 -6.60
C VAL A 152 -16.60 -7.19 -6.81
N LYS A 153 -17.42 -6.24 -6.40
CA LYS A 153 -17.13 -4.80 -6.50
C LYS A 153 -17.09 -4.18 -5.10
N TYR A 154 -16.54 -2.98 -5.03
CA TYR A 154 -16.66 -2.13 -3.87
C TYR A 154 -18.14 -2.02 -3.43
N PRO A 155 -18.45 -2.11 -2.11
CA PRO A 155 -17.50 -2.18 -1.00
C PRO A 155 -17.27 -3.61 -0.43
N VAL A 156 -17.45 -4.70 -1.19
CA VAL A 156 -17.43 -6.07 -0.65
C VAL A 156 -16.11 -6.38 0.06
N ALA A 157 -14.97 -6.21 -0.60
CA ALA A 157 -13.65 -6.47 -0.02
C ALA A 157 -13.39 -5.66 1.27
N LEU A 158 -13.84 -4.40 1.31
CA LEU A 158 -13.73 -3.56 2.49
C LEU A 158 -14.60 -4.06 3.64
N ASN A 159 -15.83 -4.46 3.35
CA ASN A 159 -16.73 -5.00 4.37
C ASN A 159 -16.17 -6.30 4.97
N GLU A 160 -15.58 -7.17 4.15
CA GLU A 160 -14.91 -8.39 4.60
C GLU A 160 -13.66 -8.06 5.46
N ALA A 161 -12.86 -7.08 5.05
CA ALA A 161 -11.70 -6.60 5.81
C ALA A 161 -12.11 -6.06 7.19
N TYR A 162 -13.17 -5.26 7.23
CA TYR A 162 -13.70 -4.72 8.48
C TYR A 162 -14.34 -5.79 9.37
N ALA A 163 -15.14 -6.71 8.79
CA ALA A 163 -15.74 -7.83 9.51
C ALA A 163 -14.66 -8.73 10.14
N ALA A 164 -13.62 -9.08 9.38
CA ALA A 164 -12.48 -9.83 9.90
C ALA A 164 -11.79 -9.10 11.06
N THR A 165 -11.63 -7.78 10.97
CA THR A 165 -11.03 -6.96 12.02
C THR A 165 -11.89 -6.95 13.29
N LYS A 166 -13.21 -6.83 13.16
CA LYS A 166 -14.15 -6.95 14.27
C LYS A 166 -14.08 -8.30 14.94
N TRP A 167 -14.08 -9.37 14.12
CA TRP A 167 -14.01 -10.73 14.63
C TRP A 167 -12.75 -10.95 15.46
N VAL A 168 -11.58 -10.53 14.95
CA VAL A 168 -10.31 -10.69 15.71
C VAL A 168 -10.32 -9.87 16.98
N ALA A 169 -10.87 -8.66 16.98
CA ALA A 169 -10.98 -7.85 18.19
C ALA A 169 -11.85 -8.50 19.27
N ALA A 170 -12.94 -9.17 18.88
CA ALA A 170 -13.89 -9.82 19.79
C ALA A 170 -13.48 -11.25 20.16
N HIS A 171 -12.96 -12.02 19.23
CA HIS A 171 -12.74 -13.47 19.30
C HIS A 171 -11.27 -13.88 19.17
N GLY A 172 -10.32 -12.94 19.14
CA GLY A 172 -8.90 -13.23 18.94
C GLY A 172 -8.34 -14.27 19.94
N ALA A 173 -8.84 -14.28 21.18
CA ALA A 173 -8.43 -15.25 22.19
C ALA A 173 -8.66 -16.72 21.75
N GLU A 174 -9.66 -17.01 20.92
CA GLU A 174 -9.93 -18.35 20.39
C GLU A 174 -8.80 -18.89 19.48
N VAL A 175 -7.97 -17.99 18.97
CA VAL A 175 -6.82 -18.28 18.11
C VAL A 175 -5.51 -17.76 18.71
N ASN A 176 -5.47 -17.60 20.03
CA ASN A 176 -4.31 -17.11 20.78
C ASN A 176 -3.81 -15.72 20.34
N LEU A 177 -4.72 -14.80 20.01
CA LEU A 177 -4.44 -13.42 19.67
C LEU A 177 -5.08 -12.46 20.69
N ASP A 178 -4.40 -11.35 20.97
CA ASP A 178 -4.92 -10.27 21.83
C ASP A 178 -5.69 -9.25 20.98
N GLY A 179 -7.00 -9.37 20.94
CA GLY A 179 -7.86 -8.46 20.18
C GLY A 179 -7.83 -7.00 20.65
N LYS A 180 -7.23 -6.70 21.83
CA LYS A 180 -7.05 -5.32 22.33
C LYS A 180 -5.73 -4.69 21.89
N ARG A 181 -4.76 -5.50 21.48
CA ARG A 181 -3.49 -5.05 20.89
C ARG A 181 -3.48 -5.38 19.40
N LEU A 182 -4.30 -4.63 18.66
CA LEU A 182 -4.56 -4.88 17.24
C LEU A 182 -4.12 -3.69 16.38
N ALA A 183 -3.40 -3.96 15.31
CA ALA A 183 -3.05 -3.02 14.26
C ALA A 183 -3.66 -3.45 12.92
N VAL A 184 -3.69 -2.53 11.95
CA VAL A 184 -4.04 -2.81 10.56
C VAL A 184 -2.85 -2.49 9.65
N VAL A 185 -2.56 -3.37 8.72
CA VAL A 185 -1.39 -3.32 7.84
C VAL A 185 -1.79 -3.71 6.42
N GLY A 186 -1.26 -3.04 5.41
CA GLY A 186 -1.48 -3.46 4.04
C GLY A 186 -0.60 -2.73 3.05
N ASN A 187 -0.45 -3.32 1.87
CA ASN A 187 0.32 -2.76 0.77
C ASN A 187 -0.56 -2.39 -0.42
N SER A 188 -0.26 -1.29 -1.13
CA SER A 188 -0.94 -0.91 -2.37
C SER A 188 -2.47 -0.80 -2.17
N ALA A 189 -3.28 -1.56 -2.90
CA ALA A 189 -4.72 -1.69 -2.68
C ALA A 189 -5.07 -2.19 -1.26
N GLY A 190 -4.22 -3.03 -0.67
CA GLY A 190 -4.36 -3.43 0.74
C GLY A 190 -4.05 -2.28 1.71
N GLY A 191 -3.15 -1.37 1.33
CA GLY A 191 -2.94 -0.11 2.04
C GLY A 191 -4.17 0.80 2.00
N ASN A 192 -4.89 0.81 0.89
CA ASN A 192 -6.20 1.45 0.76
C ASN A 192 -7.22 0.82 1.71
N LEU A 193 -7.35 -0.51 1.70
CA LEU A 193 -8.24 -1.22 2.63
C LEU A 193 -7.87 -0.99 4.09
N THR A 194 -6.56 -0.84 4.40
CA THR A 194 -6.06 -0.50 5.73
C THR A 194 -6.56 0.87 6.18
N ALA A 195 -6.38 1.89 5.37
CA ALA A 195 -6.84 3.25 5.63
C ALA A 195 -8.37 3.32 5.77
N ALA A 196 -9.08 2.67 4.85
CA ALA A 196 -10.55 2.63 4.87
C ALA A 196 -11.09 1.86 6.10
N THR A 197 -10.45 0.74 6.48
CA THR A 197 -10.82 -0.02 7.68
C THR A 197 -10.61 0.81 8.95
N ALA A 198 -9.51 1.57 9.04
CA ALA A 198 -9.26 2.45 10.18
C ALA A 198 -10.29 3.58 10.27
N LEU A 199 -10.63 4.22 9.15
CA LEU A 199 -11.71 5.21 9.08
C LEU A 199 -13.05 4.59 9.52
N MET A 200 -13.40 3.43 8.98
CA MET A 200 -14.65 2.74 9.30
C MET A 200 -14.71 2.31 10.77
N ALA A 201 -13.60 1.84 11.34
CA ALA A 201 -13.53 1.49 12.75
C ALA A 201 -13.79 2.69 13.66
N LYS A 202 -13.22 3.84 13.33
CA LYS A 202 -13.47 5.10 14.05
C LYS A 202 -14.93 5.55 13.91
N ASP A 203 -15.45 5.63 12.69
CA ASP A 203 -16.79 6.18 12.40
C ASP A 203 -17.90 5.32 12.99
N LYS A 204 -17.74 4.00 12.97
CA LYS A 204 -18.69 3.04 13.54
C LYS A 204 -18.49 2.78 15.02
N LYS A 205 -17.53 3.45 15.68
CA LYS A 205 -17.13 3.18 17.06
C LYS A 205 -16.86 1.67 17.27
N GLY A 206 -16.18 1.09 16.32
CA GLY A 206 -15.82 -0.32 16.25
C GLY A 206 -14.54 -0.64 17.02
N PRO A 207 -13.74 -1.64 16.56
CA PRO A 207 -12.52 -2.04 17.25
C PRO A 207 -11.55 -0.88 17.43
N GLU A 208 -10.96 -0.76 18.63
CA GLU A 208 -9.86 0.17 18.86
C GLU A 208 -8.60 -0.38 18.17
N LEU A 209 -8.06 0.40 17.23
CA LEU A 209 -6.82 0.08 16.53
C LEU A 209 -5.67 0.88 17.15
N LYS A 210 -4.58 0.18 17.48
CA LYS A 210 -3.41 0.81 18.12
C LYS A 210 -2.46 1.44 17.11
N PHE A 211 -2.48 0.98 15.86
CA PHE A 211 -1.56 1.43 14.81
C PHE A 211 -2.11 1.10 13.42
N GLN A 212 -1.74 1.90 12.42
CA GLN A 212 -1.91 1.55 11.01
C GLN A 212 -0.58 1.69 10.25
N LEU A 213 -0.29 0.71 9.40
CA LEU A 213 0.92 0.65 8.60
C LEU A 213 0.56 0.54 7.12
N LEU A 214 0.87 1.56 6.37
CA LEU A 214 0.52 1.72 4.96
C LEU A 214 1.78 1.61 4.11
N PHE A 215 1.93 0.50 3.39
CA PHE A 215 3.01 0.33 2.43
C PHE A 215 2.55 0.79 1.05
N TRP A 216 3.19 1.83 0.48
CA TRP A 216 2.89 2.40 -0.85
C TRP A 216 1.38 2.37 -1.18
N PRO A 217 0.54 2.99 -0.35
CA PRO A 217 -0.90 2.82 -0.41
C PRO A 217 -1.52 3.51 -1.62
N VAL A 218 -2.62 2.94 -2.11
CA VAL A 218 -3.58 3.67 -2.97
C VAL A 218 -4.41 4.56 -2.06
N ALA A 219 -4.45 5.87 -2.32
CA ALA A 219 -5.18 6.83 -1.51
C ALA A 219 -6.25 7.64 -2.27
N ASP A 220 -6.14 7.72 -3.59
CA ASP A 220 -7.06 8.50 -4.43
C ASP A 220 -7.23 7.87 -5.83
N ALA A 221 -8.27 8.32 -6.55
CA ALA A 221 -8.54 7.98 -7.95
C ALA A 221 -8.13 9.10 -8.92
N ASN A 222 -7.17 9.94 -8.53
CA ASN A 222 -6.61 10.99 -9.36
C ASN A 222 -5.33 10.48 -10.05
N PHE A 223 -5.39 10.23 -11.35
CA PHE A 223 -4.28 9.72 -12.14
C PHE A 223 -3.40 10.82 -12.77
N GLU A 224 -3.55 12.09 -12.36
CA GLU A 224 -2.82 13.24 -12.95
C GLU A 224 -1.83 13.88 -11.97
N THR A 225 -1.40 13.16 -10.92
CA THR A 225 -0.35 13.64 -10.01
C THR A 225 1.02 13.67 -10.70
N GLY A 226 1.98 14.35 -10.09
CA GLY A 226 3.35 14.41 -10.59
C GLY A 226 3.98 13.04 -10.76
N SER A 227 3.79 12.13 -9.79
CA SER A 227 4.31 10.76 -9.85
C SER A 227 3.62 9.91 -10.93
N TYR A 228 2.31 10.05 -11.14
CA TYR A 228 1.61 9.38 -12.25
C TYR A 228 2.13 9.83 -13.62
N ASN A 229 2.45 11.10 -13.77
CA ASN A 229 3.01 11.62 -15.03
C ASN A 229 4.48 11.22 -15.22
N GLN A 230 5.27 11.25 -14.14
CA GLN A 230 6.70 10.93 -14.18
C GLN A 230 6.98 9.43 -14.38
N TYR A 231 6.19 8.56 -13.75
CA TYR A 231 6.42 7.12 -13.70
C TYR A 231 5.34 6.30 -14.41
N ALA A 232 4.63 6.91 -15.35
CA ALA A 232 3.47 6.34 -16.05
C ALA A 232 3.72 4.93 -16.63
N THR A 233 4.96 4.63 -17.00
CA THR A 233 5.33 3.37 -17.70
C THR A 233 6.66 2.80 -17.20
N SER A 234 6.88 1.53 -17.44
CA SER A 234 8.19 0.85 -17.29
C SER A 234 8.76 0.80 -15.87
N ARG A 235 7.95 1.07 -14.85
CA ARG A 235 8.35 1.05 -13.43
C ARG A 235 7.60 -0.01 -12.62
N PHE A 236 7.27 -1.18 -13.21
CA PHE A 236 6.44 -2.24 -12.69
C PHE A 236 4.96 -1.85 -12.69
N LEU A 237 4.49 -1.03 -11.73
CA LEU A 237 3.13 -0.49 -11.75
C LEU A 237 3.05 0.68 -12.74
N THR A 238 2.06 0.64 -13.63
CA THR A 238 1.85 1.68 -14.63
C THR A 238 0.56 2.47 -14.37
N LYS A 239 0.47 3.67 -14.94
CA LYS A 239 -0.76 4.49 -14.91
C LYS A 239 -1.95 3.72 -15.49
N ASN A 240 -1.76 3.02 -16.61
CA ASN A 240 -2.83 2.24 -17.26
C ASN A 240 -3.29 1.06 -16.40
N MET A 241 -2.37 0.37 -15.73
CA MET A 241 -2.73 -0.67 -14.77
C MET A 241 -3.59 -0.11 -13.64
N MET A 242 -3.24 1.05 -13.08
CA MET A 242 -4.03 1.67 -12.01
C MET A 242 -5.43 2.06 -12.48
N ILE A 243 -5.57 2.63 -13.68
CA ILE A 243 -6.89 2.93 -14.27
C ILE A 243 -7.72 1.64 -14.40
N TRP A 244 -7.10 0.57 -14.92
CA TRP A 244 -7.76 -0.74 -15.06
C TRP A 244 -8.17 -1.35 -13.71
N PHE A 245 -7.34 -1.27 -12.68
CA PHE A 245 -7.67 -1.74 -11.33
C PHE A 245 -8.89 -0.99 -10.77
N TRP A 246 -8.88 0.33 -10.86
CA TRP A 246 -10.00 1.14 -10.41
C TRP A 246 -11.30 0.86 -11.20
N ASP A 247 -11.22 0.64 -12.50
CA ASP A 247 -12.39 0.29 -13.34
C ASP A 247 -12.97 -1.09 -12.97
N ASN A 248 -12.12 -2.00 -12.50
CA ASN A 248 -12.57 -3.30 -12.01
C ASN A 248 -13.16 -3.24 -10.59
N TYR A 249 -12.69 -2.34 -9.73
CA TYR A 249 -13.04 -2.32 -8.30
C TYR A 249 -14.20 -1.38 -7.98
N VAL A 250 -14.13 -0.10 -8.36
CA VAL A 250 -15.09 0.94 -7.94
C VAL A 250 -15.76 1.60 -9.13
N PRO A 251 -17.11 1.67 -9.16
CA PRO A 251 -17.83 2.50 -10.13
C PRO A 251 -17.34 3.95 -10.10
N LYS A 252 -17.22 4.59 -11.25
CA LYS A 252 -16.70 5.97 -11.35
C LYS A 252 -17.42 6.97 -10.45
N SER A 253 -18.73 6.81 -10.26
CA SER A 253 -19.56 7.66 -9.40
C SER A 253 -19.22 7.58 -7.91
N GLN A 254 -18.57 6.49 -7.46
CA GLN A 254 -18.25 6.23 -6.05
C GLN A 254 -16.75 6.47 -5.73
N ARG A 255 -15.92 6.82 -6.71
CA ARG A 255 -14.46 6.98 -6.51
C ARG A 255 -14.06 8.15 -5.62
N LYS A 256 -15.02 9.00 -5.22
CA LYS A 256 -14.81 10.08 -4.25
C LYS A 256 -15.32 9.76 -2.85
N GLU A 257 -15.91 8.59 -2.64
CA GLU A 257 -16.28 8.15 -1.31
C GLU A 257 -15.01 7.94 -0.46
N ILE A 258 -15.03 8.39 0.79
CA ILE A 258 -13.84 8.38 1.66
C ILE A 258 -13.33 6.97 1.97
N TYR A 259 -14.18 5.97 1.89
CA TYR A 259 -13.78 4.57 2.05
C TYR A 259 -13.25 3.93 0.77
N ALA A 260 -13.50 4.54 -0.40
CA ALA A 260 -12.85 4.15 -1.65
C ALA A 260 -11.53 4.91 -1.87
N ALA A 261 -11.53 6.21 -1.59
CA ALA A 261 -10.41 7.12 -1.77
C ALA A 261 -10.15 7.90 -0.45
N PRO A 262 -9.37 7.35 0.48
CA PRO A 262 -9.15 7.94 1.82
C PRO A 262 -8.60 9.36 1.81
N LEU A 263 -7.88 9.77 0.75
CA LEU A 263 -7.39 11.13 0.58
C LEU A 263 -8.53 12.16 0.43
N GLN A 264 -9.74 11.74 0.06
CA GLN A 264 -10.93 12.60 -0.04
C GLN A 264 -11.51 12.96 1.33
N ALA A 265 -11.20 12.21 2.39
CA ALA A 265 -11.68 12.49 3.74
C ALA A 265 -11.24 13.88 4.22
N SER A 266 -12.11 14.64 4.88
CA SER A 266 -11.81 15.91 5.51
C SER A 266 -10.86 15.76 6.70
N LEU A 267 -10.25 16.83 7.18
CA LEU A 267 -9.40 16.81 8.39
C LEU A 267 -10.17 16.33 9.61
N GLU A 268 -11.45 16.69 9.75
CA GLU A 268 -12.27 16.25 10.87
C GLU A 268 -12.58 14.73 10.79
N GLU A 269 -12.78 14.19 9.57
CA GLU A 269 -12.96 12.75 9.37
C GLU A 269 -11.66 11.96 9.62
N LEU A 270 -10.49 12.56 9.43
CA LEU A 270 -9.20 11.92 9.72
C LEU A 270 -8.80 12.02 11.18
N LYS A 271 -9.29 13.02 11.90
CA LYS A 271 -8.96 13.25 13.31
C LYS A 271 -9.28 12.05 14.20
N GLY A 272 -8.32 11.67 15.04
CA GLY A 272 -8.47 10.55 15.96
C GLY A 272 -8.23 9.16 15.34
N LEU A 273 -7.74 9.10 14.10
CA LEU A 273 -7.18 7.87 13.55
C LEU A 273 -5.96 7.40 14.38
N PRO A 274 -5.64 6.11 14.38
CA PRO A 274 -4.51 5.58 15.12
C PRO A 274 -3.17 6.13 14.59
N PRO A 275 -2.10 6.15 15.42
CA PRO A 275 -0.75 6.47 14.95
C PRO A 275 -0.40 5.68 13.69
N THR A 276 0.30 6.32 12.75
CA THR A 276 0.45 5.83 11.38
C THR A 276 1.90 5.85 10.92
N LEU A 277 2.34 4.76 10.31
CA LEU A 277 3.53 4.75 9.45
C LEU A 277 3.09 4.59 7.99
N VAL A 278 3.53 5.52 7.14
CA VAL A 278 3.39 5.42 5.68
C VAL A 278 4.77 5.23 5.07
N GLN A 279 4.96 4.16 4.31
CA GLN A 279 6.15 3.98 3.47
C GLN A 279 5.77 4.12 2.00
N THR A 280 6.52 4.93 1.24
CA THR A 280 6.35 5.09 -0.20
C THR A 280 7.63 4.67 -0.93
N ALA A 281 7.52 4.36 -2.22
CA ALA A 281 8.66 4.13 -3.10
C ALA A 281 8.95 5.39 -3.93
N GLU A 282 10.22 5.68 -4.18
CA GLU A 282 10.62 6.85 -4.95
C GLU A 282 10.07 6.82 -6.38
N ASN A 283 10.18 5.65 -7.04
CA ASN A 283 9.85 5.46 -8.45
C ASN A 283 8.48 4.76 -8.61
N ASP A 284 7.44 5.34 -8.02
CA ASP A 284 6.10 4.76 -7.97
C ASP A 284 5.04 5.78 -8.38
N VAL A 285 4.08 5.39 -9.21
CA VAL A 285 2.94 6.22 -9.58
C VAL A 285 2.10 6.64 -8.37
N LEU A 286 2.03 5.81 -7.32
CA LEU A 286 1.27 6.07 -6.08
C LEU A 286 2.01 6.95 -5.06
N ARG A 287 3.28 7.31 -5.32
CA ARG A 287 4.10 8.07 -4.38
C ARG A 287 3.40 9.33 -3.87
N ASP A 288 2.94 10.16 -4.78
CA ASP A 288 2.44 11.49 -4.43
C ASP A 288 1.11 11.43 -3.67
N GLU A 289 0.21 10.51 -4.02
CA GLU A 289 -1.07 10.35 -3.30
C GLU A 289 -0.86 9.75 -1.91
N GLY A 290 0.04 8.77 -1.77
CA GLY A 290 0.38 8.19 -0.47
C GLY A 290 1.01 9.21 0.48
N GLU A 291 1.92 10.05 -0.04
CA GLU A 291 2.53 11.13 0.73
C GLU A 291 1.54 12.26 1.05
N ALA A 292 0.63 12.59 0.12
CA ALA A 292 -0.42 13.58 0.36
C ALA A 292 -1.37 13.11 1.47
N TYR A 293 -1.72 11.82 1.49
CA TYR A 293 -2.56 11.25 2.55
C TYR A 293 -1.86 11.30 3.90
N ALA A 294 -0.57 10.95 3.96
CA ALA A 294 0.23 11.06 5.18
C ALA A 294 0.25 12.48 5.73
N ARG A 295 0.51 13.50 4.88
CA ARG A 295 0.51 14.90 5.29
C ARG A 295 -0.86 15.38 5.75
N LYS A 296 -1.94 14.93 5.10
CA LYS A 296 -3.30 15.29 5.48
C LYS A 296 -3.70 14.70 6.83
N MET A 297 -3.26 13.47 7.14
CA MET A 297 -3.43 12.89 8.49
C MET A 297 -2.66 13.67 9.56
N ASP A 298 -1.41 14.05 9.28
CA ASP A 298 -0.60 14.88 10.19
C ASP A 298 -1.26 16.25 10.45
N GLU A 299 -1.77 16.90 9.41
CA GLU A 299 -2.55 18.16 9.53
C GLU A 299 -3.82 17.96 10.37
N ALA A 300 -4.44 16.79 10.33
CA ALA A 300 -5.58 16.42 11.17
C ALA A 300 -5.20 16.08 12.63
N GLY A 301 -3.91 16.14 12.97
CA GLY A 301 -3.39 15.84 14.32
C GLY A 301 -3.19 14.35 14.61
N VAL A 302 -3.14 13.50 13.59
CA VAL A 302 -2.77 12.10 13.75
C VAL A 302 -1.25 12.00 13.85
N PRO A 303 -0.67 11.24 14.81
CA PRO A 303 0.76 10.99 14.84
C PRO A 303 1.20 10.20 13.58
N VAL A 304 1.91 10.83 12.66
CA VAL A 304 2.32 10.23 11.39
C VAL A 304 3.84 10.20 11.25
N THR A 305 4.35 9.06 10.81
CA THR A 305 5.69 8.92 10.26
C THR A 305 5.60 8.61 8.77
N LEU A 306 6.21 9.43 7.94
CA LEU A 306 6.28 9.24 6.49
C LEU A 306 7.72 8.96 6.06
N VAL A 307 7.92 7.84 5.35
CA VAL A 307 9.24 7.44 4.85
C VAL A 307 9.18 7.10 3.37
N ARG A 308 9.97 7.79 2.55
CA ARG A 308 10.17 7.44 1.14
C ARG A 308 11.42 6.58 1.00
N ILE A 309 11.30 5.40 0.41
CA ILE A 309 12.42 4.49 0.17
C ILE A 309 13.04 4.81 -1.19
N GLN A 310 14.25 5.38 -1.13
CA GLN A 310 15.00 5.82 -2.31
C GLN A 310 15.43 4.62 -3.17
N GLY A 311 15.42 4.80 -4.48
CA GLY A 311 15.82 3.79 -5.46
C GLY A 311 14.79 2.69 -5.71
N MET A 312 13.70 2.64 -4.96
CA MET A 312 12.70 1.58 -5.03
C MET A 312 11.53 1.92 -5.95
N ILE A 313 10.88 0.86 -6.42
CA ILE A 313 9.66 0.86 -7.23
C ILE A 313 8.47 0.39 -6.40
N HIS A 314 7.26 0.49 -6.96
CA HIS A 314 6.06 -0.11 -6.36
C HIS A 314 6.27 -1.59 -6.00
N ASP A 315 5.68 -2.03 -4.89
CA ASP A 315 5.75 -3.41 -4.38
C ASP A 315 7.18 -3.91 -4.05
N TYR A 316 8.16 -3.01 -3.84
CA TYR A 316 9.53 -3.40 -3.51
C TYR A 316 9.63 -4.40 -2.36
N GLY A 317 8.80 -4.25 -1.34
CA GLY A 317 8.76 -5.15 -0.17
C GLY A 317 8.02 -6.45 -0.45
N LEU A 318 7.10 -6.47 -1.42
CA LEU A 318 6.34 -7.66 -1.82
C LEU A 318 7.12 -8.55 -2.79
N LEU A 319 7.78 -7.96 -3.80
CA LEU A 319 8.40 -8.72 -4.90
C LEU A 319 9.54 -9.61 -4.39
N ASN A 320 9.37 -10.93 -4.52
CA ASN A 320 10.38 -11.91 -4.11
C ASN A 320 11.75 -11.72 -4.80
N PRO A 321 11.82 -11.34 -6.12
CA PRO A 321 13.09 -11.03 -6.76
C PRO A 321 13.86 -9.86 -6.15
N LEU A 322 13.21 -8.99 -5.37
CA LEU A 322 13.83 -7.86 -4.69
C LEU A 322 14.04 -8.08 -3.19
N ALA A 323 13.65 -9.24 -2.65
CA ALA A 323 13.64 -9.51 -1.22
C ALA A 323 15.01 -9.28 -0.54
N ASP A 324 16.12 -9.57 -1.23
CA ASP A 324 17.48 -9.45 -0.69
C ASP A 324 18.14 -8.08 -0.96
N VAL A 325 17.41 -7.12 -1.51
CA VAL A 325 17.90 -5.75 -1.70
C VAL A 325 18.08 -5.10 -0.31
N PRO A 326 19.25 -4.53 0.02
CA PRO A 326 19.49 -3.98 1.37
C PRO A 326 18.46 -2.91 1.79
N ALA A 327 18.02 -2.06 0.86
CA ALA A 327 17.00 -1.06 1.13
C ALA A 327 15.65 -1.69 1.50
N VAL A 328 15.28 -2.79 0.83
CA VAL A 328 14.05 -3.56 1.12
C VAL A 328 14.12 -4.16 2.51
N GLN A 329 15.23 -4.86 2.83
CA GLN A 329 15.45 -5.46 4.14
C GLN A 329 15.39 -4.43 5.27
N SER A 330 16.03 -3.27 5.08
CA SER A 330 16.03 -2.18 6.05
C SER A 330 14.63 -1.58 6.24
N ALA A 331 13.90 -1.35 5.15
CA ALA A 331 12.56 -0.80 5.18
C ALA A 331 11.57 -1.72 5.92
N LEU A 332 11.64 -3.04 5.69
CA LEU A 332 10.78 -4.03 6.36
C LEU A 332 11.13 -4.17 7.85
N ARG A 333 12.43 -4.19 8.21
CA ARG A 333 12.84 -4.23 9.63
C ARG A 333 12.42 -2.98 10.38
N TYR A 334 12.53 -1.81 9.75
CA TYR A 334 12.04 -0.56 10.33
C TYR A 334 10.54 -0.63 10.58
N ALA A 335 9.75 -1.00 9.57
CA ALA A 335 8.30 -1.12 9.69
C ALA A 335 7.88 -2.14 10.78
N ALA A 336 8.54 -3.29 10.83
CA ALA A 336 8.29 -4.32 11.85
C ALA A 336 8.62 -3.84 13.26
N ASN A 337 9.68 -3.03 13.42
CA ASN A 337 10.04 -2.44 14.72
C ASN A 337 8.98 -1.44 15.19
N GLU A 338 8.49 -0.57 14.31
CA GLU A 338 7.41 0.37 14.63
C GLU A 338 6.13 -0.39 15.02
N LEU A 339 5.77 -1.42 14.27
CA LEU A 339 4.64 -2.30 14.57
C LEU A 339 4.78 -2.96 15.95
N LYS A 340 5.96 -3.51 16.26
CA LYS A 340 6.27 -4.10 17.57
C LYS A 340 6.13 -3.07 18.69
N ASN A 341 6.62 -1.86 18.50
CA ASN A 341 6.58 -0.81 19.51
C ASN A 341 5.15 -0.33 19.77
N ALA A 342 4.33 -0.21 18.73
CA ALA A 342 2.94 0.21 18.85
C ALA A 342 2.03 -0.81 19.54
N LEU A 343 2.43 -2.09 19.57
CA LEU A 343 1.64 -3.20 20.13
C LEU A 343 2.21 -3.78 21.44
N LYS A 344 3.20 -3.13 22.04
CA LYS A 344 3.65 -3.45 23.41
C LYS A 344 2.56 -3.09 24.42
#